data_515c6da55263da3afbf38a82996f17cf
#
_entry.id   515c6da55263da3afbf38a82996f17cf
#
_cell.length_a   1.000
_cell.length_b   1.000
_cell.length_c   1.000
_cell.angle_alpha   90.00
_cell.angle_beta   90.00
_cell.angle_gamma   90.00
#
_symmetry.space_group_name_H-M   'P 1'
#
loop_
_entity.id
_entity.type
_entity.pdbx_description
1 polymer ?
#
loop_
_entity_poly.entity_id
_entity_poly.type
_entity_poly.pdbx_seq_one_letter_code
_entity_poly.pdbx_strand_id
1 'polypeptide(L)'
;MDIKGQVAIITGSASGLGAATALQLAAKGCNVVINYSRSEADAKETQAACEAEGVETLLVQADVGDDAECRRMVAETMAKWGRIDSLINNAGTTKYVQHDDLEGLTPEDFEHIFRINVFSVYQMIRAATPHLKAGSNGAVVNISSIAGITGGGSSVAYAASKGALNVMTQSLARALAPEIRVNAVCPGFIGTRWWRDGLGSEEKYQARVRSVEQNSPLRHANTPEEIAETVVWFVEGARWVTGETLLVDSGNHLL
;
A
#
# COMPACT_ATOMS: atom_id res chain seq x y z
N MET A 1 6.50 -16.77 -9.41
CA MET A 1 6.96 -17.73 -8.37
C MET A 1 5.74 -18.32 -7.71
N ASP A 2 5.79 -19.54 -7.24
CA ASP A 2 4.67 -20.08 -6.46
C ASP A 2 4.70 -19.44 -5.06
N ILE A 3 3.60 -18.80 -4.68
CA ILE A 3 3.45 -18.15 -3.37
C ILE A 3 2.54 -18.94 -2.42
N LYS A 4 2.13 -20.14 -2.83
CA LYS A 4 1.28 -21.01 -2.01
C LYS A 4 1.99 -21.36 -0.69
N GLY A 5 1.30 -21.16 0.43
CA GLY A 5 1.84 -21.39 1.77
C GLY A 5 2.85 -20.33 2.24
N GLN A 6 3.13 -19.30 1.44
CA GLN A 6 3.88 -18.13 1.89
C GLN A 6 3.03 -17.25 2.80
N VAL A 7 3.66 -16.27 3.45
CA VAL A 7 3.00 -15.34 4.39
C VAL A 7 3.26 -13.91 3.96
N ALA A 8 2.18 -13.15 3.75
CA ALA A 8 2.21 -11.73 3.40
C ALA A 8 1.61 -10.87 4.52
N ILE A 9 2.32 -9.81 4.91
CA ILE A 9 1.78 -8.74 5.76
C ILE A 9 1.31 -7.60 4.86
N ILE A 10 0.04 -7.19 4.99
CA ILE A 10 -0.53 -6.07 4.25
C ILE A 10 -1.03 -5.02 5.25
N THR A 11 -0.37 -3.86 5.31
CA THR A 11 -0.80 -2.78 6.21
C THR A 11 -2.02 -2.04 5.65
N GLY A 12 -2.96 -1.65 6.51
CA GLY A 12 -4.18 -0.96 6.10
C GLY A 12 -5.07 -1.78 5.17
N SER A 13 -5.17 -3.09 5.41
CA SER A 13 -5.88 -4.04 4.53
C SER A 13 -7.32 -4.32 4.93
N ALA A 14 -7.93 -3.48 5.77
CA ALA A 14 -9.35 -3.59 6.08
C ALA A 14 -10.27 -3.30 4.88
N SER A 15 -9.83 -2.51 3.90
CA SER A 15 -10.66 -2.10 2.77
C SER A 15 -9.83 -1.65 1.58
N GLY A 16 -10.49 -1.35 0.46
CA GLY A 16 -9.88 -0.75 -0.74
C GLY A 16 -8.73 -1.58 -1.31
N LEU A 17 -7.65 -0.93 -1.72
CA LEU A 17 -6.51 -1.60 -2.36
C LEU A 17 -5.87 -2.67 -1.46
N GLY A 18 -5.76 -2.40 -0.14
CA GLY A 18 -5.19 -3.37 0.79
C GLY A 18 -6.02 -4.64 0.89
N ALA A 19 -7.35 -4.52 0.95
CA ALA A 19 -8.27 -5.67 0.96
C ALA A 19 -8.22 -6.44 -0.37
N ALA A 20 -8.26 -5.74 -1.50
CA ALA A 20 -8.16 -6.35 -2.82
C ALA A 20 -6.83 -7.12 -2.98
N THR A 21 -5.72 -6.53 -2.50
CA THR A 21 -4.40 -7.20 -2.50
C THR A 21 -4.40 -8.45 -1.62
N ALA A 22 -4.96 -8.36 -0.41
CA ALA A 22 -5.05 -9.51 0.51
C ALA A 22 -5.84 -10.66 -0.13
N LEU A 23 -7.00 -10.35 -0.73
CA LEU A 23 -7.85 -11.35 -1.38
C LEU A 23 -7.16 -12.01 -2.57
N GLN A 24 -6.48 -11.24 -3.44
CA GLN A 24 -5.77 -11.82 -4.58
C GLN A 24 -4.57 -12.68 -4.17
N LEU A 25 -3.87 -12.33 -3.08
CA LEU A 25 -2.81 -13.18 -2.54
C LEU A 25 -3.39 -14.45 -1.92
N ALA A 26 -4.51 -14.35 -1.19
CA ALA A 26 -5.23 -15.49 -0.62
C ALA A 26 -5.72 -16.45 -1.70
N ALA A 27 -6.30 -15.97 -2.80
CA ALA A 27 -6.74 -16.78 -3.94
C ALA A 27 -5.58 -17.55 -4.61
N LYS A 28 -4.33 -17.13 -4.41
CA LYS A 28 -3.11 -17.84 -4.83
C LYS A 28 -2.52 -18.75 -3.75
N GLY A 29 -3.24 -18.94 -2.64
CA GLY A 29 -2.84 -19.81 -1.54
C GLY A 29 -1.82 -19.20 -0.57
N CYS A 30 -1.63 -17.87 -0.59
CA CYS A 30 -0.77 -17.16 0.36
C CYS A 30 -1.55 -16.85 1.64
N ASN A 31 -0.98 -17.16 2.80
CA ASN A 31 -1.53 -16.75 4.09
C ASN A 31 -1.32 -15.25 4.28
N VAL A 32 -2.31 -14.55 4.87
CA VAL A 32 -2.30 -13.10 4.92
C VAL A 32 -2.52 -12.54 6.32
N VAL A 33 -1.74 -11.51 6.66
CA VAL A 33 -1.98 -10.67 7.82
C VAL A 33 -2.80 -9.46 7.38
N ILE A 34 -3.96 -9.31 7.99
CA ILE A 34 -4.88 -8.19 7.75
C ILE A 34 -4.72 -7.20 8.90
N ASN A 35 -4.20 -6.02 8.57
CA ASN A 35 -3.98 -4.96 9.53
C ASN A 35 -5.03 -3.86 9.40
N TYR A 36 -5.49 -3.38 10.52
CA TYR A 36 -6.35 -2.20 10.64
C TYR A 36 -6.00 -1.38 11.89
N SER A 37 -6.35 -0.10 11.88
CA SER A 37 -6.24 0.76 13.07
C SER A 37 -7.60 1.02 13.72
N ARG A 38 -8.64 1.26 12.92
CA ARG A 38 -9.98 1.68 13.41
C ARG A 38 -11.14 0.87 12.83
N SER A 39 -11.03 0.38 11.60
CA SER A 39 -12.14 -0.24 10.86
C SER A 39 -12.20 -1.76 11.10
N GLU A 40 -12.52 -2.18 12.32
CA GLU A 40 -12.56 -3.61 12.69
C GLU A 40 -13.59 -4.40 11.89
N ALA A 41 -14.79 -3.83 11.66
CA ALA A 41 -15.84 -4.51 10.91
C ALA A 41 -15.40 -4.83 9.48
N ASP A 42 -14.86 -3.84 8.75
CA ASP A 42 -14.35 -4.04 7.40
C ASP A 42 -13.18 -5.05 7.38
N ALA A 43 -12.31 -5.01 8.40
CA ALA A 43 -11.18 -5.93 8.51
C ALA A 43 -11.64 -7.39 8.70
N LYS A 44 -12.70 -7.61 9.47
CA LYS A 44 -13.33 -8.92 9.63
C LYS A 44 -14.00 -9.42 8.33
N GLU A 45 -14.61 -8.54 7.56
CA GLU A 45 -15.17 -8.88 6.24
C GLU A 45 -14.05 -9.33 5.28
N THR A 46 -12.95 -8.57 5.22
CA THR A 46 -11.77 -8.93 4.43
C THR A 46 -11.16 -10.25 4.90
N GLN A 47 -11.08 -10.47 6.22
CA GLN A 47 -10.62 -11.71 6.80
C GLN A 47 -11.46 -12.91 6.33
N ALA A 48 -12.78 -12.82 6.50
CA ALA A 48 -13.70 -13.89 6.10
C ALA A 48 -13.60 -14.19 4.59
N ALA A 49 -13.46 -13.17 3.76
CA ALA A 49 -13.28 -13.34 2.32
C ALA A 49 -11.96 -14.06 1.99
N CYS A 50 -10.86 -13.74 2.67
CA CYS A 50 -9.58 -14.43 2.47
C CYS A 50 -9.63 -15.89 2.98
N GLU A 51 -10.28 -16.14 4.11
CA GLU A 51 -10.48 -17.50 4.65
C GLU A 51 -11.32 -18.39 3.74
N ALA A 52 -12.28 -17.80 3.02
CA ALA A 52 -13.08 -18.52 2.02
C ALA A 52 -12.24 -19.05 0.84
N GLU A 53 -11.05 -18.46 0.57
CA GLU A 53 -10.07 -18.98 -0.39
C GLU A 53 -9.27 -20.18 0.15
N GLY A 54 -9.49 -20.59 1.40
CA GLY A 54 -8.85 -21.75 2.00
C GLY A 54 -7.47 -21.53 2.58
N VAL A 55 -7.10 -20.26 2.87
CA VAL A 55 -5.85 -19.89 3.52
C VAL A 55 -6.06 -19.54 4.99
N GLU A 56 -4.98 -19.52 5.74
CA GLU A 56 -4.99 -18.99 7.10
C GLU A 56 -4.80 -17.46 7.09
N THR A 57 -5.45 -16.78 8.02
CA THR A 57 -5.35 -15.33 8.19
C THR A 57 -4.94 -14.96 9.61
N LEU A 58 -4.38 -13.77 9.79
CA LEU A 58 -4.14 -13.16 11.10
C LEU A 58 -4.67 -11.72 11.07
N LEU A 59 -5.62 -11.43 11.94
CA LEU A 59 -6.20 -10.09 12.08
C LEU A 59 -5.45 -9.33 13.17
N VAL A 60 -4.83 -8.19 12.83
CA VAL A 60 -4.02 -7.40 13.77
C VAL A 60 -4.50 -5.95 13.79
N GLN A 61 -5.01 -5.51 14.94
CA GLN A 61 -5.22 -4.09 15.18
C GLN A 61 -3.87 -3.44 15.55
N ALA A 62 -3.39 -2.52 14.72
CA ALA A 62 -2.16 -1.77 14.98
C ALA A 62 -2.16 -0.43 14.24
N ASP A 63 -1.71 0.64 14.92
CA ASP A 63 -1.34 1.90 14.27
C ASP A 63 0.10 1.77 13.75
N VAL A 64 0.25 1.70 12.44
CA VAL A 64 1.59 1.61 11.81
C VAL A 64 2.48 2.84 12.05
N GLY A 65 1.91 3.94 12.52
CA GLY A 65 2.66 5.11 12.96
C GLY A 65 3.39 4.92 14.30
N ASP A 66 3.14 3.80 15.00
CA ASP A 66 3.82 3.40 16.25
C ASP A 66 4.76 2.22 15.97
N ASP A 67 6.06 2.42 16.27
CA ASP A 67 7.09 1.38 16.04
C ASP A 67 6.87 0.13 16.90
N ALA A 68 6.37 0.28 18.13
CA ALA A 68 6.10 -0.87 19.00
C ALA A 68 4.97 -1.73 18.42
N GLU A 69 3.93 -1.11 17.86
CA GLU A 69 2.83 -1.79 17.20
C GLU A 69 3.29 -2.50 15.92
N CYS A 70 4.17 -1.87 15.12
CA CYS A 70 4.78 -2.50 13.95
C CYS A 70 5.56 -3.77 14.33
N ARG A 71 6.40 -3.70 15.38
CA ARG A 71 7.17 -4.83 15.88
C ARG A 71 6.27 -5.94 16.44
N ARG A 72 5.19 -5.57 17.14
CA ARG A 72 4.21 -6.52 17.66
C ARG A 72 3.53 -7.28 16.52
N MET A 73 3.09 -6.60 15.47
CA MET A 73 2.48 -7.23 14.29
C MET A 73 3.42 -8.27 13.65
N VAL A 74 4.69 -7.91 13.48
CA VAL A 74 5.71 -8.82 12.96
C VAL A 74 5.91 -10.02 13.89
N ALA A 75 5.99 -9.79 15.22
CA ALA A 75 6.18 -10.85 16.21
C ALA A 75 5.00 -11.82 16.26
N GLU A 76 3.75 -11.32 16.19
CA GLU A 76 2.54 -12.14 16.13
C GLU A 76 2.50 -12.98 14.83
N THR A 77 2.91 -12.40 13.70
CA THR A 77 3.04 -13.12 12.43
C THR A 77 4.03 -14.28 12.54
N MET A 78 5.20 -14.00 13.11
CA MET A 78 6.23 -15.01 13.32
C MET A 78 5.80 -16.09 14.32
N ALA A 79 5.08 -15.71 15.37
CA ALA A 79 4.56 -16.67 16.34
C ALA A 79 3.54 -17.65 15.70
N LYS A 80 2.76 -17.17 14.72
CA LYS A 80 1.76 -18.00 14.04
C LYS A 80 2.37 -18.92 12.99
N TRP A 81 3.27 -18.42 12.12
CA TRP A 81 3.74 -19.18 10.95
C TRP A 81 5.26 -19.40 10.89
N GLY A 82 6.05 -18.76 11.73
CA GLY A 82 7.52 -18.87 11.72
C GLY A 82 8.19 -18.28 10.48
N ARG A 83 7.43 -17.53 9.62
CA ARG A 83 7.95 -16.97 8.37
C ARG A 83 7.23 -15.69 7.98
N ILE A 84 7.90 -14.85 7.22
CA ILE A 84 7.35 -13.72 6.47
C ILE A 84 8.07 -13.69 5.12
N ASP A 85 7.31 -13.70 4.02
CA ASP A 85 7.84 -13.74 2.65
C ASP A 85 7.63 -12.42 1.92
N SER A 86 6.55 -11.72 2.23
CA SER A 86 6.27 -10.42 1.63
C SER A 86 5.66 -9.44 2.60
N LEU A 87 5.96 -8.15 2.35
CA LEU A 87 5.43 -7.01 3.08
C LEU A 87 4.86 -6.00 2.09
N ILE A 88 3.58 -5.70 2.21
CA ILE A 88 2.89 -4.69 1.42
C ILE A 88 2.57 -3.50 2.34
N ASN A 89 3.32 -2.41 2.18
CA ASN A 89 3.08 -1.16 2.89
C ASN A 89 2.01 -0.35 2.14
N ASN A 90 0.75 -0.62 2.48
CA ASN A 90 -0.40 0.01 1.85
C ASN A 90 -1.06 1.08 2.73
N ALA A 91 -0.93 1.03 4.04
CA ALA A 91 -1.48 2.05 4.93
C ALA A 91 -0.99 3.45 4.54
N GLY A 92 -1.90 4.39 4.50
CA GLY A 92 -1.61 5.77 4.15
C GLY A 92 -2.65 6.74 4.68
N THR A 93 -2.31 8.03 4.69
CA THR A 93 -3.21 9.10 5.11
C THR A 93 -2.95 10.36 4.30
N THR A 94 -3.93 11.28 4.31
CA THR A 94 -3.82 12.60 3.72
C THR A 94 -4.70 13.59 4.47
N LYS A 95 -4.47 14.88 4.18
CA LYS A 95 -5.43 15.97 4.38
C LYS A 95 -5.66 16.62 3.03
N TYR A 96 -6.93 16.81 2.66
CA TYR A 96 -7.28 17.48 1.40
C TYR A 96 -7.17 18.99 1.56
N VAL A 97 -6.20 19.60 0.87
CA VAL A 97 -5.95 21.05 0.82
C VAL A 97 -5.54 21.40 -0.58
N GLN A 98 -6.13 22.45 -1.14
CA GLN A 98 -5.73 22.95 -2.47
C GLN A 98 -4.26 23.38 -2.46
N HIS A 99 -3.53 23.13 -3.54
CA HIS A 99 -2.08 23.36 -3.56
C HIS A 99 -1.68 24.85 -3.49
N ASP A 100 -2.58 25.76 -3.81
CA ASP A 100 -2.41 27.21 -3.69
C ASP A 100 -2.82 27.78 -2.32
N ASP A 101 -3.49 26.98 -1.47
CA ASP A 101 -3.81 27.33 -0.09
C ASP A 101 -2.65 26.93 0.84
N LEU A 102 -1.64 27.82 0.94
CA LEU A 102 -0.45 27.56 1.74
C LEU A 102 -0.71 27.63 3.26
N GLU A 103 -1.81 28.25 3.70
CA GLU A 103 -2.22 28.30 5.10
C GLU A 103 -3.07 27.10 5.52
N GLY A 104 -3.55 26.32 4.58
CA GLY A 104 -4.42 25.17 4.82
C GLY A 104 -3.71 23.95 5.46
N LEU A 105 -2.37 23.93 5.45
CA LEU A 105 -1.53 22.89 6.06
C LEU A 105 -0.71 23.44 7.22
N THR A 106 -0.76 22.77 8.37
CA THR A 106 0.08 23.07 9.52
C THR A 106 1.30 22.16 9.60
N PRO A 107 2.33 22.48 10.41
CA PRO A 107 3.45 21.58 10.68
C PRO A 107 2.97 20.21 11.19
N GLU A 108 1.95 20.15 12.04
CA GLU A 108 1.39 18.93 12.60
C GLU A 108 0.73 18.06 11.51
N ASP A 109 0.11 18.68 10.49
CA ASP A 109 -0.40 17.95 9.33
C ASP A 109 0.73 17.26 8.56
N PHE A 110 1.85 17.97 8.34
CA PHE A 110 3.05 17.38 7.72
C PHE A 110 3.58 16.22 8.57
N GLU A 111 3.76 16.42 9.87
CA GLU A 111 4.25 15.39 10.79
C GLU A 111 3.35 14.14 10.76
N HIS A 112 2.03 14.34 10.83
CA HIS A 112 1.07 13.23 10.78
C HIS A 112 1.14 12.47 9.44
N ILE A 113 1.16 13.18 8.31
CA ILE A 113 1.20 12.57 6.99
C ILE A 113 2.53 11.82 6.80
N PHE A 114 3.67 12.41 7.17
CA PHE A 114 4.97 11.75 7.07
C PHE A 114 5.10 10.57 8.03
N ARG A 115 4.56 10.67 9.24
CA ARG A 115 4.56 9.58 10.20
C ARG A 115 3.89 8.33 9.62
N ILE A 116 2.75 8.50 8.94
CA ILE A 116 2.01 7.36 8.37
C ILE A 116 2.56 6.96 7.00
N ASN A 117 2.87 7.89 6.10
CA ASN A 117 3.21 7.54 4.72
C ASN A 117 4.69 7.21 4.51
N VAL A 118 5.57 7.61 5.44
CA VAL A 118 7.03 7.45 5.29
C VAL A 118 7.63 6.68 6.47
N PHE A 119 7.47 7.19 7.70
CA PHE A 119 8.13 6.59 8.85
C PHE A 119 7.60 5.20 9.16
N SER A 120 6.29 4.99 9.06
CA SER A 120 5.67 3.69 9.26
C SER A 120 6.22 2.64 8.29
N VAL A 121 6.40 3.02 7.02
CA VAL A 121 6.96 2.13 5.99
C VAL A 121 8.37 1.69 6.36
N TYR A 122 9.21 2.64 6.80
CA TYR A 122 10.56 2.31 7.29
C TYR A 122 10.52 1.40 8.52
N GLN A 123 9.62 1.67 9.48
CA GLN A 123 9.45 0.89 10.71
C GLN A 123 9.05 -0.55 10.39
N MET A 124 8.06 -0.74 9.50
CA MET A 124 7.61 -2.07 9.07
C MET A 124 8.71 -2.83 8.33
N ILE A 125 9.41 -2.19 7.38
CA ILE A 125 10.52 -2.82 6.65
C ILE A 125 11.62 -3.22 7.63
N ARG A 126 12.03 -2.33 8.55
CA ARG A 126 13.03 -2.62 9.57
C ARG A 126 12.64 -3.82 10.45
N ALA A 127 11.39 -3.87 10.90
CA ALA A 127 10.90 -4.96 11.74
C ALA A 127 10.85 -6.30 10.97
N ALA A 128 10.41 -6.29 9.71
CA ALA A 128 10.25 -7.50 8.90
C ALA A 128 11.55 -7.99 8.25
N THR A 129 12.57 -7.13 8.06
CA THR A 129 13.81 -7.44 7.33
C THR A 129 14.51 -8.72 7.78
N PRO A 130 14.71 -9.01 9.09
CA PRO A 130 15.37 -10.25 9.51
C PRO A 130 14.65 -11.50 9.01
N HIS A 131 13.32 -11.47 8.98
CA HIS A 131 12.47 -12.59 8.60
C HIS A 131 12.35 -12.71 7.07
N LEU A 132 12.23 -11.60 6.36
CA LEU A 132 12.27 -11.56 4.89
C LEU A 132 13.60 -12.09 4.34
N LYS A 133 14.72 -11.79 5.01
CA LYS A 133 16.06 -12.32 4.65
C LYS A 133 16.22 -13.80 4.91
N ALA A 134 15.54 -14.34 5.91
CA ALA A 134 15.58 -15.77 6.23
C ALA A 134 14.87 -16.62 5.16
N GLY A 135 13.98 -16.03 4.38
CA GLY A 135 13.37 -16.63 3.20
C GLY A 135 14.30 -16.57 1.99
N SER A 136 13.96 -17.28 0.92
CA SER A 136 14.77 -17.33 -0.30
C SER A 136 14.48 -16.22 -1.29
N ASN A 137 13.48 -15.36 -1.04
CA ASN A 137 13.01 -14.38 -2.03
C ASN A 137 12.07 -13.33 -1.41
N GLY A 138 12.58 -12.58 -0.46
CA GLY A 138 11.81 -11.53 0.22
C GLY A 138 11.29 -10.46 -0.77
N ALA A 139 10.04 -10.05 -0.61
CA ALA A 139 9.44 -9.00 -1.43
C ALA A 139 8.80 -7.90 -0.56
N VAL A 140 9.17 -6.66 -0.84
CA VAL A 140 8.53 -5.47 -0.27
C VAL A 140 7.88 -4.67 -1.39
N VAL A 141 6.60 -4.34 -1.23
CA VAL A 141 5.87 -3.47 -2.15
C VAL A 141 5.32 -2.28 -1.38
N ASN A 142 5.75 -1.09 -1.74
CA ASN A 142 5.30 0.16 -1.15
C ASN A 142 4.20 0.79 -2.02
N ILE A 143 3.05 1.12 -1.44
CA ILE A 143 2.00 1.82 -2.17
C ILE A 143 2.27 3.33 -2.09
N SER A 144 2.85 3.83 -3.17
CA SER A 144 3.10 5.25 -3.37
C SER A 144 1.92 5.94 -4.06
N SER A 145 2.20 6.85 -4.98
CA SER A 145 1.21 7.57 -5.80
C SER A 145 1.89 8.27 -6.97
N ILE A 146 1.15 8.52 -8.05
CA ILE A 146 1.60 9.47 -9.09
C ILE A 146 1.88 10.85 -8.50
N ALA A 147 1.24 11.21 -7.39
CA ALA A 147 1.47 12.47 -6.68
C ALA A 147 2.96 12.67 -6.29
N GLY A 148 3.65 11.59 -5.94
CA GLY A 148 5.08 11.61 -5.61
C GLY A 148 6.01 11.80 -6.81
N ILE A 149 5.46 11.87 -8.03
CA ILE A 149 6.20 12.07 -9.28
C ILE A 149 5.77 13.39 -9.94
N THR A 150 4.45 13.62 -10.01
CA THR A 150 3.87 14.78 -10.71
C THR A 150 3.74 16.03 -9.81
N GLY A 151 3.85 15.85 -8.50
CA GLY A 151 3.60 16.91 -7.52
C GLY A 151 2.14 17.25 -7.30
N GLY A 152 1.20 16.59 -8.01
CA GLY A 152 -0.24 16.75 -7.82
C GLY A 152 -0.77 16.01 -6.60
N GLY A 153 -2.09 15.82 -6.52
CA GLY A 153 -2.73 14.99 -5.48
C GLY A 153 -3.58 15.78 -4.48
N SER A 154 -3.77 15.22 -3.31
CA SER A 154 -4.69 15.75 -2.29
C SER A 154 -4.13 16.93 -1.49
N SER A 155 -2.81 17.08 -1.43
CA SER A 155 -2.11 18.23 -0.80
C SER A 155 -0.61 18.19 -1.09
N VAL A 156 0.06 19.31 -0.86
CA VAL A 156 1.53 19.42 -0.95
C VAL A 156 2.24 18.43 -0.02
N ALA A 157 1.77 18.30 1.24
CA ALA A 157 2.35 17.37 2.21
C ALA A 157 2.22 15.90 1.77
N TYR A 158 1.07 15.53 1.19
CA TYR A 158 0.86 14.20 0.63
C TYR A 158 1.81 13.92 -0.53
N ALA A 159 1.89 14.82 -1.51
CA ALA A 159 2.77 14.68 -2.66
C ALA A 159 4.23 14.54 -2.22
N ALA A 160 4.69 15.40 -1.31
CA ALA A 160 6.04 15.35 -0.74
C ALA A 160 6.32 14.01 -0.04
N SER A 161 5.37 13.51 0.76
CA SER A 161 5.51 12.21 1.45
C SER A 161 5.66 11.04 0.47
N LYS A 162 4.92 11.06 -0.65
CA LYS A 162 5.00 10.02 -1.68
C LYS A 162 6.28 10.12 -2.51
N GLY A 163 6.79 11.32 -2.75
CA GLY A 163 8.12 11.53 -3.32
C GLY A 163 9.23 10.98 -2.41
N ALA A 164 9.15 11.26 -1.11
CA ALA A 164 10.07 10.70 -0.12
C ALA A 164 10.02 9.16 -0.09
N LEU A 165 8.82 8.56 -0.20
CA LEU A 165 8.64 7.11 -0.25
C LEU A 165 9.28 6.50 -1.51
N ASN A 166 9.19 7.17 -2.67
CA ASN A 166 9.82 6.69 -3.91
C ASN A 166 11.35 6.63 -3.76
N VAL A 167 11.98 7.68 -3.22
CA VAL A 167 13.43 7.70 -2.97
C VAL A 167 13.84 6.69 -1.91
N MET A 168 13.06 6.54 -0.83
CA MET A 168 13.31 5.54 0.21
C MET A 168 13.23 4.11 -0.36
N THR A 169 12.29 3.83 -1.27
CA THR A 169 12.19 2.56 -1.99
C THR A 169 13.49 2.21 -2.71
N GLN A 170 14.04 3.15 -3.48
CA GLN A 170 15.30 2.96 -4.19
C GLN A 170 16.50 2.74 -3.25
N SER A 171 16.55 3.51 -2.15
CA SER A 171 17.61 3.38 -1.15
C SER A 171 17.59 2.00 -0.49
N LEU A 172 16.39 1.54 -0.06
CA LEU A 172 16.23 0.25 0.58
C LEU A 172 16.40 -0.93 -0.39
N ALA A 173 16.04 -0.77 -1.67
CA ALA A 173 16.32 -1.75 -2.70
C ALA A 173 17.83 -2.04 -2.83
N ARG A 174 18.68 -0.99 -2.78
CA ARG A 174 20.15 -1.16 -2.77
C ARG A 174 20.67 -1.80 -1.51
N ALA A 175 20.11 -1.41 -0.35
CA ALA A 175 20.61 -1.84 0.95
C ALA A 175 20.22 -3.29 1.30
N LEU A 176 19.10 -3.79 0.75
CA LEU A 176 18.51 -5.07 1.13
C LEU A 176 18.69 -6.16 0.05
N ALA A 177 19.21 -5.81 -1.13
CA ALA A 177 19.60 -6.78 -2.14
C ALA A 177 20.84 -7.57 -1.69
N PRO A 178 21.00 -8.84 -2.14
CA PRO A 178 20.13 -9.53 -3.09
C PRO A 178 18.93 -10.26 -2.44
N GLU A 179 18.82 -10.32 -1.12
CA GLU A 179 17.87 -11.19 -0.41
C GLU A 179 16.42 -10.66 -0.49
N ILE A 180 16.27 -9.33 -0.58
CA ILE A 180 14.95 -8.68 -0.58
C ILE A 180 14.84 -7.72 -1.77
N ARG A 181 13.78 -7.87 -2.54
CA ARG A 181 13.38 -6.90 -3.57
C ARG A 181 12.46 -5.85 -2.94
N VAL A 182 12.70 -4.58 -3.25
CA VAL A 182 11.87 -3.47 -2.74
C VAL A 182 11.43 -2.62 -3.92
N ASN A 183 10.12 -2.53 -4.15
CA ASN A 183 9.55 -1.78 -5.26
C ASN A 183 8.37 -0.91 -4.79
N ALA A 184 7.97 0.05 -5.60
CA ALA A 184 6.80 0.90 -5.37
C ALA A 184 5.80 0.78 -6.51
N VAL A 185 4.52 0.71 -6.17
CA VAL A 185 3.40 0.95 -7.09
C VAL A 185 2.93 2.37 -6.86
N CYS A 186 2.77 3.12 -7.95
CA CYS A 186 2.33 4.52 -7.94
C CYS A 186 0.97 4.63 -8.65
N PRO A 187 -0.14 4.37 -7.97
CA PRO A 187 -1.45 4.50 -8.57
C PRO A 187 -1.81 5.96 -8.89
N GLY A 188 -2.63 6.13 -9.90
CA GLY A 188 -3.41 7.34 -10.12
C GLY A 188 -4.70 7.35 -9.30
N PHE A 189 -5.82 7.63 -9.95
CA PHE A 189 -7.13 7.49 -9.34
C PHE A 189 -7.45 6.01 -9.11
N ILE A 190 -7.94 5.68 -7.91
CA ILE A 190 -8.49 4.36 -7.56
C ILE A 190 -9.90 4.56 -7.03
N GLY A 191 -10.89 3.85 -7.54
CA GLY A 191 -12.29 3.93 -7.15
C GLY A 191 -12.57 3.42 -5.73
N THR A 192 -12.15 4.14 -4.69
CA THR A 192 -12.26 3.74 -3.27
C THR A 192 -13.00 4.77 -2.42
N ARG A 193 -13.32 4.39 -1.17
CA ARG A 193 -13.85 5.32 -0.15
C ARG A 193 -12.92 6.52 0.09
N TRP A 194 -11.62 6.36 -0.04
CA TRP A 194 -10.65 7.44 0.09
C TRP A 194 -11.03 8.67 -0.74
N TRP A 195 -11.40 8.47 -1.99
CA TRP A 195 -11.83 9.56 -2.85
C TRP A 195 -13.25 10.05 -2.55
N ARG A 196 -14.17 9.15 -2.19
CA ARG A 196 -15.54 9.53 -1.80
C ARG A 196 -15.54 10.44 -0.58
N ASP A 197 -14.81 10.03 0.47
CA ASP A 197 -14.73 10.77 1.71
C ASP A 197 -13.99 12.12 1.50
N GLY A 198 -12.89 12.09 0.74
CA GLY A 198 -12.09 13.27 0.46
C GLY A 198 -12.81 14.32 -0.40
N LEU A 199 -13.66 13.92 -1.32
CA LEU A 199 -14.43 14.83 -2.17
C LEU A 199 -15.73 15.32 -1.49
N GLY A 200 -16.17 14.66 -0.41
CA GLY A 200 -17.26 15.08 0.44
C GLY A 200 -18.68 14.92 -0.15
N SER A 201 -18.82 14.44 -1.40
CA SER A 201 -20.13 14.08 -1.98
C SER A 201 -20.00 13.05 -3.09
N GLU A 202 -21.04 12.22 -3.25
CA GLU A 202 -21.11 11.22 -4.32
C GLU A 202 -21.13 11.87 -5.70
N GLU A 203 -21.74 13.04 -5.83
CA GLU A 203 -21.77 13.79 -7.10
C GLU A 203 -20.35 14.18 -7.56
N LYS A 204 -19.54 14.73 -6.65
CA LYS A 204 -18.14 15.09 -6.93
C LYS A 204 -17.29 13.86 -7.22
N TYR A 205 -17.53 12.76 -6.51
CA TYR A 205 -16.86 11.49 -6.77
C TYR A 205 -17.18 10.98 -8.19
N GLN A 206 -18.45 10.93 -8.58
CA GLN A 206 -18.86 10.51 -9.91
C GLN A 206 -18.36 11.47 -11.02
N ALA A 207 -18.31 12.78 -10.75
CA ALA A 207 -17.71 13.73 -11.65
C ALA A 207 -16.20 13.46 -11.83
N ARG A 208 -15.50 13.10 -10.76
CA ARG A 208 -14.07 12.73 -10.84
C ARG A 208 -13.87 11.45 -11.64
N VAL A 209 -14.68 10.41 -11.41
CA VAL A 209 -14.63 9.15 -12.20
C VAL A 209 -14.78 9.47 -13.69
N ARG A 210 -15.85 10.17 -14.07
CA ARG A 210 -16.08 10.56 -15.48
C ARG A 210 -14.92 11.38 -16.06
N SER A 211 -14.36 12.30 -15.27
CA SER A 211 -13.21 13.10 -15.70
C SER A 211 -11.99 12.24 -16.02
N VAL A 212 -11.71 11.22 -15.18
CA VAL A 212 -10.61 10.27 -15.42
C VAL A 212 -10.88 9.44 -16.67
N GLU A 213 -12.10 8.90 -16.83
CA GLU A 213 -12.51 8.10 -17.99
C GLU A 213 -12.49 8.90 -19.31
N GLN A 214 -12.75 10.20 -19.26
CA GLN A 214 -12.74 11.05 -20.45
C GLN A 214 -11.34 11.52 -20.84
N ASN A 215 -10.49 11.77 -19.87
CA ASN A 215 -9.23 12.45 -20.11
C ASN A 215 -8.00 11.53 -20.08
N SER A 216 -7.99 10.44 -19.28
CA SER A 216 -6.83 9.55 -19.27
C SER A 216 -6.65 8.86 -20.64
N PRO A 217 -5.42 8.61 -21.07
CA PRO A 217 -5.14 7.95 -22.36
C PRO A 217 -5.86 6.61 -22.55
N LEU A 218 -5.95 5.78 -21.50
CA LEU A 218 -6.67 4.51 -21.56
C LEU A 218 -8.17 4.65 -21.29
N ARG A 219 -8.66 5.86 -21.00
CA ARG A 219 -10.08 6.16 -20.73
C ARG A 219 -10.69 5.27 -19.66
N HIS A 220 -9.91 5.00 -18.62
CA HIS A 220 -10.26 4.05 -17.57
C HIS A 220 -9.97 4.61 -16.18
N ALA A 221 -10.94 4.50 -15.27
CA ALA A 221 -10.81 4.79 -13.85
C ALA A 221 -10.52 3.48 -13.11
N ASN A 222 -9.28 3.29 -12.67
CA ASN A 222 -8.84 2.03 -12.08
C ASN A 222 -9.62 1.67 -10.82
N THR A 223 -9.90 0.37 -10.67
CA THR A 223 -10.43 -0.22 -9.45
C THR A 223 -9.32 -0.67 -8.50
N PRO A 224 -9.61 -0.91 -7.22
CA PRO A 224 -8.66 -1.52 -6.28
C PRO A 224 -8.10 -2.85 -6.78
N GLU A 225 -8.94 -3.68 -7.38
CA GLU A 225 -8.60 -5.02 -7.88
C GLU A 225 -7.56 -4.95 -9.00
N GLU A 226 -7.72 -4.01 -9.93
CA GLU A 226 -6.79 -3.83 -11.04
C GLU A 226 -5.41 -3.33 -10.59
N ILE A 227 -5.37 -2.43 -9.59
CA ILE A 227 -4.09 -2.01 -9.00
C ILE A 227 -3.46 -3.16 -8.20
N ALA A 228 -4.27 -3.96 -7.50
CA ALA A 228 -3.80 -5.11 -6.75
C ALA A 228 -3.09 -6.15 -7.63
N GLU A 229 -3.51 -6.34 -8.89
CA GLU A 229 -2.81 -7.20 -9.86
C GLU A 229 -1.33 -6.82 -9.99
N THR A 230 -1.04 -5.52 -10.07
CA THR A 230 0.36 -5.04 -10.14
C THR A 230 1.12 -5.27 -8.84
N VAL A 231 0.46 -5.10 -7.69
CA VAL A 231 1.08 -5.39 -6.37
C VAL A 231 1.42 -6.87 -6.28
N VAL A 232 0.49 -7.74 -6.64
CA VAL A 232 0.68 -9.20 -6.65
C VAL A 232 1.77 -9.60 -7.64
N TRP A 233 1.85 -8.98 -8.83
CA TRP A 233 2.93 -9.22 -9.78
C TRP A 233 4.31 -8.89 -9.19
N PHE A 234 4.47 -7.84 -8.42
CA PHE A 234 5.73 -7.56 -7.73
C PHE A 234 6.08 -8.62 -6.67
N VAL A 235 5.08 -9.25 -6.06
CA VAL A 235 5.28 -10.33 -5.10
C VAL A 235 5.73 -11.62 -5.81
N GLU A 236 4.95 -12.08 -6.81
CA GLU A 236 5.14 -13.42 -7.40
C GLU A 236 5.94 -13.44 -8.70
N GLY A 237 5.86 -12.38 -9.52
CA GLY A 237 6.33 -12.38 -10.91
C GLY A 237 7.64 -11.65 -11.15
N ALA A 238 7.87 -10.54 -10.47
CA ALA A 238 8.94 -9.58 -10.76
C ALA A 238 10.31 -9.99 -10.18
N ARG A 239 10.77 -11.21 -10.44
CA ARG A 239 11.96 -11.82 -9.81
C ARG A 239 13.23 -10.98 -9.93
N TRP A 240 13.39 -10.26 -11.02
CA TRP A 240 14.60 -9.49 -11.34
C TRP A 240 14.37 -7.97 -11.31
N VAL A 241 13.30 -7.53 -10.62
CA VAL A 241 12.94 -6.12 -10.49
C VAL A 241 13.08 -5.70 -9.04
N THR A 242 13.93 -4.71 -8.80
CA THR A 242 14.09 -4.04 -7.49
C THR A 242 14.43 -2.56 -7.68
N GLY A 243 13.91 -1.70 -6.81
CA GLY A 243 14.10 -0.26 -6.89
C GLY A 243 13.18 0.43 -7.90
N GLU A 244 12.22 -0.30 -8.47
CA GLU A 244 11.28 0.25 -9.45
C GLU A 244 10.18 1.08 -8.77
N THR A 245 9.77 2.13 -9.48
CA THR A 245 8.64 3.00 -9.12
C THR A 245 7.66 2.98 -10.29
N LEU A 246 6.73 2.01 -10.28
CA LEU A 246 5.85 1.73 -11.39
C LEU A 246 4.55 2.52 -11.31
N LEU A 247 4.29 3.35 -12.34
CA LEU A 247 3.04 4.10 -12.48
C LEU A 247 1.93 3.19 -13.00
N VAL A 248 0.78 3.23 -12.32
CA VAL A 248 -0.44 2.51 -12.72
C VAL A 248 -1.61 3.48 -12.64
N ASP A 249 -1.81 4.26 -13.68
CA ASP A 249 -2.69 5.43 -13.66
C ASP A 249 -3.47 5.67 -14.98
N SER A 250 -3.59 4.63 -15.78
CA SER A 250 -4.22 4.69 -17.12
C SER A 250 -3.58 5.74 -18.06
N GLY A 251 -2.29 6.06 -17.82
CA GLY A 251 -1.52 7.04 -18.59
C GLY A 251 -1.78 8.50 -18.19
N ASN A 252 -2.47 8.75 -17.08
CA ASN A 252 -2.85 10.11 -16.66
C ASN A 252 -1.62 11.02 -16.40
N HIS A 253 -0.47 10.48 -16.08
CA HIS A 253 0.78 11.22 -15.88
C HIS A 253 1.36 11.80 -17.18
N LEU A 254 0.83 11.42 -18.35
CA LEU A 254 1.28 11.91 -19.66
C LEU A 254 0.55 13.20 -20.11
N LEU A 255 -0.41 13.70 -19.32
CA LEU A 255 -1.27 14.85 -19.64
C LEU A 255 -0.72 16.15 -19.11
#